data_6fbc9868476b811cbe98b6b2b1220b34
#
_entry.id   6fbc9868476b811cbe98b6b2b1220b34
#
_cell.length_a   1.000
_cell.length_b   1.000
_cell.length_c   1.000
_cell.angle_alpha   90.00
_cell.angle_beta   90.00
_cell.angle_gamma   90.00
#
_symmetry.space_group_name_H-M   'P 1'
#
loop_
_entity.id
_entity.type
_entity.pdbx_description
1 polymer ?
#
loop_
_entity_poly.entity_id
_entity_poly.type
_entity_poly.pdbx_seq_one_letter_code
_entity_poly.pdbx_strand_id
1 'polypeptide(L)'
;MNRQYPCLEISRSRLRHNMEEVISCCTARGIQVCGVIKGCSGLPEVGRMFRDCGATQLASSRLEQIVRCRRAGVPGPYMLLRIPMESELEDVARWCDYSLESERATLDALEEACARQGAVHKAVIMADLGDLREGFWDQDEMLDVCVHVERDLPHVELAGVGVNLGCYGSIQPTPENLGQLVHIARRVEDTIGRKLEIVSGGATSSFTLVHWGTMPEGINHLRIGEGILVAKDLQVDWGIHDMDYLRMDCMTLRAQIVEVKNKPTHPVGPIMVDCFCNRPTYEDRGIRRRAIAGIGRADVGDIMMLHPRTPGMTVVGGSSDHCILDVEDCDPCPQVGDIVDFDVIYLTMLYASAREDVTVKFVD
;
A
#
# COMPACT_ATOMS: atom_id res chain seq x y z
N MET A 1 11.28 -21.73 16.96
CA MET A 1 12.44 -20.85 17.26
C MET A 1 11.88 -19.54 17.82
N ASN A 2 12.46 -19.03 18.91
CA ASN A 2 12.03 -17.74 19.48
C ASN A 2 12.83 -16.61 18.81
N ARG A 3 12.52 -16.29 17.54
CA ARG A 3 13.17 -15.19 16.84
C ARG A 3 12.69 -13.87 17.42
N GLN A 4 13.63 -12.98 17.77
CA GLN A 4 13.31 -11.64 18.21
C GLN A 4 13.57 -10.59 17.13
N TYR A 5 14.62 -10.76 16.33
CA TYR A 5 15.07 -9.81 15.31
C TYR A 5 15.47 -10.50 14.01
N PRO A 6 15.34 -9.83 12.84
CA PRO A 6 14.71 -8.53 12.70
C PRO A 6 13.22 -8.59 13.01
N CYS A 7 12.64 -7.46 13.44
CA CYS A 7 11.21 -7.39 13.69
C CYS A 7 10.59 -6.06 13.23
N LEU A 8 9.35 -6.15 12.75
CA LEU A 8 8.48 -5.02 12.48
C LEU A 8 7.52 -4.85 13.66
N GLU A 9 7.71 -3.81 14.44
CA GLU A 9 6.79 -3.45 15.53
C GLU A 9 5.73 -2.49 15.02
N ILE A 10 4.46 -2.78 15.34
CA ILE A 10 3.28 -1.99 14.95
C ILE A 10 2.60 -1.51 16.23
N SER A 11 2.55 -0.20 16.43
CA SER A 11 1.82 0.42 17.54
C SER A 11 0.33 0.46 17.22
N ARG A 12 -0.48 -0.25 18.04
CA ARG A 12 -1.94 -0.27 17.89
C ARG A 12 -2.56 1.10 18.11
N SER A 13 -2.12 1.80 19.14
CA SER A 13 -2.68 3.10 19.50
C SER A 13 -2.43 4.14 18.41
N ARG A 14 -1.19 4.21 17.88
CA ARG A 14 -0.84 5.18 16.83
C ARG A 14 -1.51 4.86 15.51
N LEU A 15 -1.54 3.57 15.14
CA LEU A 15 -2.20 3.14 13.91
C LEU A 15 -3.72 3.38 13.99
N ARG A 16 -4.35 3.10 15.14
CA ARG A 16 -5.77 3.39 15.39
C ARG A 16 -6.06 4.88 15.25
N HIS A 17 -5.22 5.72 15.83
CA HIS A 17 -5.34 7.16 15.70
C HIS A 17 -5.40 7.60 14.22
N ASN A 18 -4.45 7.16 13.38
CA ASN A 18 -4.46 7.49 11.96
C ASN A 18 -5.73 6.99 11.24
N MET A 19 -6.17 5.76 11.57
CA MET A 19 -7.41 5.22 11.01
C MET A 19 -8.62 6.07 11.37
N GLU A 20 -8.76 6.45 12.63
CA GLU A 20 -9.88 7.27 13.13
C GLU A 20 -9.89 8.66 12.49
N GLU A 21 -8.74 9.33 12.41
CA GLU A 21 -8.60 10.66 11.79
C GLU A 21 -8.99 10.64 10.32
N VAL A 22 -8.40 9.75 9.53
CA VAL A 22 -8.66 9.69 8.07
C VAL A 22 -10.09 9.25 7.78
N ILE A 23 -10.59 8.22 8.46
CA ILE A 23 -11.94 7.68 8.23
C ILE A 23 -12.99 8.72 8.66
N SER A 24 -12.79 9.39 9.80
CA SER A 24 -13.70 10.44 10.27
C SER A 24 -13.75 11.62 9.29
N CYS A 25 -12.59 12.07 8.81
CA CYS A 25 -12.49 13.16 7.83
C CYS A 25 -13.24 12.84 6.53
N CYS A 26 -13.11 11.62 6.02
CA CYS A 26 -13.83 11.15 4.84
C CYS A 26 -15.34 11.03 5.10
N THR A 27 -15.72 10.37 6.20
CA THR A 27 -17.13 10.11 6.55
C THR A 27 -17.91 11.42 6.76
N ALA A 28 -17.28 12.44 7.35
CA ALA A 28 -17.88 13.76 7.52
C ALA A 28 -18.28 14.43 6.19
N ARG A 29 -17.74 13.95 5.07
CA ARG A 29 -18.05 14.40 3.70
C ARG A 29 -18.84 13.38 2.88
N GLY A 30 -19.39 12.35 3.52
CA GLY A 30 -20.14 11.29 2.86
C GLY A 30 -19.28 10.33 2.03
N ILE A 31 -17.97 10.28 2.26
CA ILE A 31 -17.03 9.43 1.53
C ILE A 31 -16.71 8.19 2.36
N GLN A 32 -16.98 7.02 1.81
CA GLN A 32 -16.65 5.73 2.41
C GLN A 32 -15.16 5.43 2.23
N VAL A 33 -14.54 4.83 3.24
CA VAL A 33 -13.14 4.40 3.19
C VAL A 33 -13.05 2.89 3.07
N CYS A 34 -12.43 2.43 2.00
CA CYS A 34 -11.94 1.07 1.85
C CYS A 34 -10.52 0.99 2.40
N GLY A 35 -10.32 0.25 3.50
CA GLY A 35 -9.03 0.08 4.14
C GLY A 35 -8.11 -0.84 3.33
N VAL A 36 -7.01 -0.30 2.81
CA VAL A 36 -6.09 -1.05 1.95
C VAL A 36 -4.99 -1.72 2.77
N ILE A 37 -5.06 -3.04 2.86
CA ILE A 37 -4.17 -3.87 3.69
C ILE A 37 -2.96 -4.46 2.93
N LYS A 38 -2.78 -4.13 1.64
CA LYS A 38 -1.68 -4.71 0.84
C LYS A 38 -0.30 -4.32 1.36
N GLY A 39 -0.13 -3.08 1.85
CA GLY A 39 1.15 -2.57 2.34
C GLY A 39 1.68 -3.35 3.55
N CYS A 40 0.80 -3.85 4.41
CA CYS A 40 1.13 -4.71 5.55
C CYS A 40 0.80 -6.19 5.29
N SER A 41 0.89 -6.62 4.03
CA SER A 41 0.75 -8.02 3.60
C SER A 41 -0.52 -8.74 4.08
N GLY A 42 -1.62 -7.98 4.27
CA GLY A 42 -2.88 -8.55 4.72
C GLY A 42 -2.82 -9.11 6.15
N LEU A 43 -2.13 -8.45 7.06
CA LEU A 43 -2.13 -8.82 8.47
C LEU A 43 -3.56 -8.75 9.03
N PRO A 44 -4.12 -9.86 9.55
CA PRO A 44 -5.52 -9.89 10.00
C PRO A 44 -5.83 -8.90 11.12
N GLU A 45 -4.87 -8.62 11.99
CA GLU A 45 -5.04 -7.65 13.07
C GLU A 45 -5.23 -6.23 12.54
N VAL A 46 -4.45 -5.82 11.53
CA VAL A 46 -4.62 -4.53 10.86
C VAL A 46 -5.97 -4.45 10.15
N GLY A 47 -6.40 -5.55 9.51
CA GLY A 47 -7.73 -5.63 8.90
C GLY A 47 -8.86 -5.44 9.91
N ARG A 48 -8.77 -6.07 11.10
CA ARG A 48 -9.74 -5.84 12.19
C ARG A 48 -9.75 -4.39 12.64
N MET A 49 -8.56 -3.81 12.85
CA MET A 49 -8.45 -2.41 13.27
C MET A 49 -9.13 -1.46 12.27
N PHE A 50 -8.93 -1.65 10.96
CA PHE A 50 -9.66 -0.87 9.95
C PHE A 50 -11.18 -0.99 10.09
N ARG A 51 -11.68 -2.21 10.28
CA ARG A 51 -13.13 -2.44 10.46
C ARG A 51 -13.66 -1.82 11.73
N ASP A 52 -12.94 -1.95 12.84
CA ASP A 52 -13.29 -1.37 14.14
C ASP A 52 -13.31 0.17 14.11
N CYS A 53 -12.44 0.78 13.30
CA CYS A 53 -12.40 2.24 13.10
C CYS A 53 -13.41 2.76 12.06
N GLY A 54 -14.22 1.89 11.44
CA GLY A 54 -15.32 2.30 10.57
C GLY A 54 -15.02 2.23 9.06
N ALA A 55 -13.91 1.62 8.63
CA ALA A 55 -13.72 1.32 7.21
C ALA A 55 -14.87 0.43 6.72
N THR A 56 -15.51 0.80 5.61
CA THR A 56 -16.68 0.09 5.08
C THR A 56 -16.31 -1.20 4.36
N GLN A 57 -15.10 -1.26 3.81
CA GLN A 57 -14.55 -2.39 3.06
C GLN A 57 -13.07 -2.56 3.41
N LEU A 58 -12.52 -3.74 3.08
CA LEU A 58 -11.09 -4.01 3.07
C LEU A 58 -10.64 -4.35 1.66
N ALA A 59 -9.40 -3.95 1.31
CA ALA A 59 -8.89 -4.22 -0.02
C ALA A 59 -7.44 -4.65 -0.04
N SER A 60 -7.11 -5.53 -0.99
CA SER A 60 -5.74 -5.91 -1.31
C SER A 60 -5.56 -6.15 -2.80
N SER A 61 -4.32 -6.02 -3.29
CA SER A 61 -3.93 -6.42 -4.64
C SER A 61 -3.57 -7.91 -4.76
N ARG A 62 -3.59 -8.64 -3.64
CA ARG A 62 -3.21 -10.05 -3.56
C ARG A 62 -4.35 -10.85 -2.94
N LEU A 63 -4.83 -11.82 -3.70
CA LEU A 63 -5.94 -12.67 -3.28
C LEU A 63 -5.62 -13.44 -1.99
N GLU A 64 -4.38 -13.93 -1.86
CA GLU A 64 -3.91 -14.67 -0.69
C GLU A 64 -4.02 -13.84 0.60
N GLN A 65 -3.87 -12.52 0.52
CA GLN A 65 -4.01 -11.62 1.66
C GLN A 65 -5.48 -11.47 2.09
N ILE A 66 -6.39 -11.41 1.12
CA ILE A 66 -7.84 -11.42 1.36
C ILE A 66 -8.26 -12.75 2.01
N VAL A 67 -7.82 -13.88 1.42
CA VAL A 67 -8.09 -15.22 1.95
C VAL A 67 -7.57 -15.37 3.38
N ARG A 68 -6.37 -14.86 3.66
CA ARG A 68 -5.78 -14.85 5.02
C ARG A 68 -6.67 -14.12 6.01
N CYS A 69 -7.15 -12.93 5.68
CA CYS A 69 -8.03 -12.15 6.53
C CYS A 69 -9.38 -12.85 6.73
N ARG A 70 -10.01 -13.35 5.68
CA ARG A 70 -11.27 -14.11 5.79
C ARG A 70 -11.14 -15.34 6.66
N ARG A 71 -10.07 -16.14 6.48
CA ARG A 71 -9.80 -17.32 7.31
C ARG A 71 -9.52 -16.99 8.78
N ALA A 72 -8.98 -15.80 9.04
CA ALA A 72 -8.80 -15.29 10.40
C ALA A 72 -10.08 -14.67 11.00
N GLY A 73 -11.22 -14.74 10.31
CA GLY A 73 -12.51 -14.22 10.78
C GLY A 73 -12.63 -12.70 10.77
N VAL A 74 -11.82 -12.01 9.95
CA VAL A 74 -11.96 -10.56 9.77
C VAL A 74 -13.17 -10.29 8.86
N PRO A 75 -14.14 -9.44 9.28
CA PRO A 75 -15.34 -9.22 8.49
C PRO A 75 -15.06 -8.42 7.22
N GLY A 76 -15.68 -8.83 6.11
CA GLY A 76 -15.71 -8.09 4.84
C GLY A 76 -16.68 -6.91 4.85
N PRO A 77 -17.06 -6.40 3.67
CA PRO A 77 -16.72 -6.93 2.34
C PRO A 77 -15.27 -6.68 1.92
N TYR A 78 -14.79 -7.45 0.93
CA TYR A 78 -13.42 -7.41 0.42
C TYR A 78 -13.37 -7.05 -1.06
N MET A 79 -12.46 -6.14 -1.42
CA MET A 79 -12.21 -5.69 -2.80
C MET A 79 -10.82 -6.13 -3.28
N LEU A 80 -10.75 -6.77 -4.45
CA LEU A 80 -9.48 -7.02 -5.13
C LEU A 80 -9.11 -5.76 -5.95
N LEU A 81 -7.91 -5.21 -5.68
CA LEU A 81 -7.47 -3.94 -6.30
C LEU A 81 -6.69 -4.13 -7.61
N ARG A 82 -5.98 -5.22 -7.75
CA ARG A 82 -5.32 -5.57 -9.00
C ARG A 82 -6.38 -6.19 -9.93
N ILE A 83 -6.38 -5.78 -11.19
CA ILE A 83 -7.23 -6.44 -12.19
C ILE A 83 -7.01 -7.95 -12.09
N PRO A 84 -8.06 -8.76 -11.96
CA PRO A 84 -7.95 -10.21 -11.79
C PRO A 84 -7.22 -10.87 -12.96
N MET A 85 -6.44 -11.89 -12.66
CA MET A 85 -5.91 -12.80 -13.69
C MET A 85 -6.96 -13.87 -13.99
N GLU A 86 -7.05 -14.32 -15.24
CA GLU A 86 -7.96 -15.41 -15.62
C GLU A 86 -7.80 -16.65 -14.74
N SER A 87 -6.54 -16.98 -14.38
CA SER A 87 -6.21 -18.15 -13.55
C SER A 87 -6.70 -18.08 -12.10
N GLU A 88 -7.17 -16.92 -11.64
CA GLU A 88 -7.63 -16.74 -10.25
C GLU A 88 -9.13 -16.42 -10.13
N LEU A 89 -9.87 -16.35 -11.26
CA LEU A 89 -11.27 -15.91 -11.27
C LEU A 89 -12.21 -16.77 -10.42
N GLU A 90 -11.99 -18.08 -10.38
CA GLU A 90 -12.73 -18.98 -9.48
C GLU A 90 -12.55 -18.62 -7.99
N ASP A 91 -11.34 -18.24 -7.61
CA ASP A 91 -11.05 -17.81 -6.26
C ASP A 91 -11.50 -16.37 -6.00
N VAL A 92 -11.47 -15.49 -7.01
CA VAL A 92 -12.04 -14.15 -6.93
C VAL A 92 -13.54 -14.23 -6.66
N ALA A 93 -14.29 -15.02 -7.43
CA ALA A 93 -15.73 -15.25 -7.23
C ALA A 93 -16.04 -15.79 -5.82
N ARG A 94 -15.16 -16.62 -5.25
CA ARG A 94 -15.33 -17.23 -3.92
C ARG A 94 -14.97 -16.31 -2.76
N TRP A 95 -13.89 -15.53 -2.92
CA TRP A 95 -13.25 -14.86 -1.80
C TRP A 95 -13.38 -13.34 -1.80
N CYS A 96 -13.73 -12.73 -2.93
CA CYS A 96 -13.91 -11.29 -3.05
C CYS A 96 -15.38 -10.94 -3.23
N ASP A 97 -15.78 -9.81 -2.66
CA ASP A 97 -17.12 -9.25 -2.86
C ASP A 97 -17.10 -8.25 -4.02
N TYR A 98 -15.94 -7.61 -4.22
CA TYR A 98 -15.71 -6.62 -5.27
C TYR A 98 -14.36 -6.84 -5.98
N SER A 99 -14.26 -6.42 -7.24
CA SER A 99 -12.98 -6.24 -7.95
C SER A 99 -12.96 -4.95 -8.76
N LEU A 100 -11.73 -4.45 -8.99
CA LEU A 100 -11.49 -3.41 -9.98
C LEU A 100 -11.28 -4.07 -11.34
N GLU A 101 -11.97 -3.56 -12.37
CA GLU A 101 -12.00 -4.17 -13.69
C GLU A 101 -11.70 -3.14 -14.80
N SER A 102 -10.96 -3.57 -15.82
CA SER A 102 -10.62 -2.75 -16.98
C SER A 102 -10.56 -3.52 -18.29
N GLU A 103 -11.06 -4.77 -18.30
CA GLU A 103 -11.07 -5.63 -19.48
C GLU A 103 -12.40 -6.36 -19.62
N ARG A 104 -13.04 -6.23 -20.79
CA ARG A 104 -14.31 -6.90 -21.07
C ARG A 104 -14.19 -8.42 -21.00
N ALA A 105 -13.11 -8.98 -21.58
CA ALA A 105 -12.89 -10.43 -21.59
C ALA A 105 -12.76 -11.00 -20.17
N THR A 106 -12.12 -10.26 -19.24
CA THR A 106 -12.01 -10.64 -17.82
C THR A 106 -13.38 -10.65 -17.14
N LEU A 107 -14.23 -9.66 -17.45
CA LEU A 107 -15.60 -9.58 -16.92
C LEU A 107 -16.46 -10.75 -17.41
N ASP A 108 -16.39 -11.10 -18.70
CA ASP A 108 -17.09 -12.24 -19.27
C ASP A 108 -16.64 -13.56 -18.62
N ALA A 109 -15.34 -13.75 -18.41
CA ALA A 109 -14.80 -14.93 -17.75
C ALA A 109 -15.15 -14.97 -16.22
N LEU A 110 -15.23 -13.80 -15.57
CA LEU A 110 -15.67 -13.69 -14.17
C LEU A 110 -17.15 -14.04 -14.03
N GLU A 111 -18.00 -13.63 -14.98
CA GLU A 111 -19.40 -14.02 -15.05
C GLU A 111 -19.54 -15.54 -15.08
N GLU A 112 -18.78 -16.22 -15.94
CA GLU A 112 -18.79 -17.68 -16.00
C GLU A 112 -18.35 -18.33 -14.69
N ALA A 113 -17.30 -17.79 -14.02
CA ALA A 113 -16.82 -18.28 -12.74
C ALA A 113 -17.87 -18.11 -11.64
N CYS A 114 -18.54 -16.95 -11.60
CA CYS A 114 -19.64 -16.67 -10.68
C CYS A 114 -20.84 -17.59 -10.91
N ALA A 115 -21.25 -17.78 -12.15
CA ALA A 115 -22.35 -18.68 -12.54
C ALA A 115 -22.08 -20.12 -12.09
N ARG A 116 -20.86 -20.64 -12.31
CA ARG A 116 -20.48 -22.00 -11.84
C ARG A 116 -20.58 -22.18 -10.34
N GLN A 117 -20.38 -21.11 -9.56
CA GLN A 117 -20.40 -21.14 -8.09
C GLN A 117 -21.76 -20.70 -7.50
N GLY A 118 -22.68 -20.20 -8.31
CA GLY A 118 -23.92 -19.58 -7.84
C GLY A 118 -23.66 -18.34 -6.98
N ALA A 119 -22.57 -17.63 -7.25
CA ALA A 119 -22.15 -16.42 -6.56
C ALA A 119 -22.55 -15.17 -7.36
N VAL A 120 -22.69 -14.05 -6.66
CA VAL A 120 -22.81 -12.72 -7.29
C VAL A 120 -21.59 -11.91 -6.89
N HIS A 121 -20.96 -11.26 -7.86
CA HIS A 121 -19.78 -10.44 -7.66
C HIS A 121 -20.05 -8.99 -8.12
N LYS A 122 -19.39 -8.02 -7.46
CA LYS A 122 -19.56 -6.60 -7.75
C LYS A 122 -18.30 -6.04 -8.43
N ALA A 123 -18.49 -5.49 -9.64
CA ALA A 123 -17.43 -4.90 -10.44
C ALA A 123 -17.41 -3.37 -10.33
N VAL A 124 -16.23 -2.80 -10.17
CA VAL A 124 -15.95 -1.36 -10.29
C VAL A 124 -15.11 -1.15 -11.53
N ILE A 125 -15.70 -0.53 -12.57
CA ILE A 125 -15.02 -0.32 -13.85
C ILE A 125 -14.11 0.89 -13.75
N MET A 126 -12.84 0.72 -14.14
CA MET A 126 -11.81 1.72 -13.96
C MET A 126 -11.65 2.60 -15.19
N ALA A 127 -11.63 3.93 -14.97
CA ALA A 127 -11.19 4.92 -15.95
C ALA A 127 -9.70 5.20 -15.79
N ASP A 128 -8.96 5.32 -16.89
CA ASP A 128 -7.62 5.92 -16.87
C ASP A 128 -7.73 7.42 -17.18
N LEU A 129 -7.43 8.25 -16.20
CA LEU A 129 -7.45 9.72 -16.33
C LEU A 129 -6.04 10.30 -16.38
N GLY A 130 -5.08 9.55 -16.92
CA GLY A 130 -3.72 10.01 -17.21
C GLY A 130 -2.60 9.38 -16.37
N ASP A 131 -2.92 8.50 -15.39
CA ASP A 131 -1.88 7.75 -14.65
C ASP A 131 -1.26 6.62 -15.50
N LEU A 132 -1.92 6.25 -16.62
CA LEU A 132 -1.47 5.30 -17.65
C LEU A 132 -1.10 3.92 -17.07
N ARG A 133 -1.91 3.42 -16.14
CA ARG A 133 -1.74 2.10 -15.55
C ARG A 133 -2.90 1.18 -15.91
N GLU A 134 -3.93 1.07 -15.07
CA GLU A 134 -5.16 0.33 -15.40
C GLU A 134 -6.34 1.27 -15.61
N GLY A 135 -7.26 0.86 -16.48
CA GLY A 135 -8.48 1.61 -16.77
C GLY A 135 -8.69 1.84 -18.26
N PHE A 136 -9.93 2.13 -18.60
CA PHE A 136 -10.31 2.52 -19.97
C PHE A 136 -9.85 3.95 -20.24
N TRP A 137 -9.06 4.13 -21.28
CA TRP A 137 -8.67 5.45 -21.79
C TRP A 137 -9.80 6.07 -22.62
N ASP A 138 -10.48 5.25 -23.41
CA ASP A 138 -11.65 5.66 -24.19
C ASP A 138 -12.91 5.57 -23.30
N GLN A 139 -13.55 6.72 -23.08
CA GLN A 139 -14.73 6.82 -22.22
C GLN A 139 -15.99 6.22 -22.86
N ASP A 140 -16.06 6.14 -24.18
CA ASP A 140 -17.21 5.53 -24.88
C ASP A 140 -17.09 4.00 -24.81
N GLU A 141 -15.88 3.45 -24.99
CA GLU A 141 -15.61 2.04 -24.73
C GLU A 141 -15.93 1.64 -23.28
N MET A 142 -15.52 2.47 -22.30
CA MET A 142 -15.86 2.26 -20.91
C MET A 142 -17.37 2.23 -20.66
N LEU A 143 -18.11 3.15 -21.29
CA LEU A 143 -19.56 3.19 -21.17
C LEU A 143 -20.21 1.92 -21.74
N ASP A 144 -19.74 1.47 -22.91
CA ASP A 144 -20.23 0.24 -23.54
C ASP A 144 -19.99 -0.98 -22.64
N VAL A 145 -18.83 -1.05 -21.97
CA VAL A 145 -18.54 -2.12 -21.01
C VAL A 145 -19.42 -2.03 -19.76
N CYS A 146 -19.67 -0.83 -19.22
CA CYS A 146 -20.60 -0.66 -18.10
C CYS A 146 -22.02 -1.13 -18.47
N VAL A 147 -22.49 -0.80 -19.67
CA VAL A 147 -23.80 -1.24 -20.17
C VAL A 147 -23.84 -2.75 -20.37
N HIS A 148 -22.76 -3.34 -20.88
CA HIS A 148 -22.64 -4.78 -21.03
C HIS A 148 -22.72 -5.50 -19.67
N VAL A 149 -21.97 -5.04 -18.66
CA VAL A 149 -22.04 -5.61 -17.30
C VAL A 149 -23.47 -5.53 -16.75
N GLU A 150 -24.12 -4.36 -16.89
CA GLU A 150 -25.47 -4.14 -16.35
C GLU A 150 -26.54 -5.02 -16.99
N ARG A 151 -26.43 -5.28 -18.31
CA ARG A 151 -27.51 -5.92 -19.08
C ARG A 151 -27.30 -7.41 -19.36
N ASP A 152 -26.04 -7.80 -19.53
CA ASP A 152 -25.70 -9.10 -20.10
C ASP A 152 -25.02 -10.05 -19.11
N LEU A 153 -24.56 -9.55 -17.93
CA LEU A 153 -23.84 -10.35 -16.95
C LEU A 153 -24.67 -10.51 -15.64
N PRO A 154 -25.56 -11.53 -15.56
CA PRO A 154 -26.47 -11.67 -14.42
C PRO A 154 -25.82 -12.00 -13.08
N HIS A 155 -24.56 -12.45 -13.07
CA HIS A 155 -23.82 -12.77 -11.85
C HIS A 155 -22.71 -11.75 -11.52
N VAL A 156 -22.49 -10.74 -12.39
CA VAL A 156 -21.58 -9.62 -12.13
C VAL A 156 -22.37 -8.31 -12.10
N GLU A 157 -22.54 -7.75 -10.91
CA GLU A 157 -23.25 -6.48 -10.73
C GLU A 157 -22.32 -5.29 -11.00
N LEU A 158 -22.76 -4.31 -11.78
CA LEU A 158 -22.05 -3.04 -11.92
C LEU A 158 -22.20 -2.23 -10.62
N ALA A 159 -21.20 -2.28 -9.75
CA ALA A 159 -21.19 -1.51 -8.50
C ALA A 159 -20.87 -0.04 -8.75
N GLY A 160 -20.01 0.24 -9.72
CA GLY A 160 -19.62 1.61 -9.95
C GLY A 160 -18.45 1.81 -10.89
N VAL A 161 -17.90 3.02 -10.81
CA VAL A 161 -16.72 3.42 -11.58
C VAL A 161 -15.62 3.92 -10.63
N GLY A 162 -14.36 3.86 -11.07
CA GLY A 162 -13.25 4.31 -10.28
C GLY A 162 -12.09 4.83 -11.11
N VAL A 163 -11.15 5.48 -10.44
CA VAL A 163 -9.86 5.92 -11.00
C VAL A 163 -8.74 5.59 -10.04
N ASN A 164 -7.53 5.49 -10.54
CA ASN A 164 -6.32 5.51 -9.73
C ASN A 164 -5.38 6.61 -10.24
N LEU A 165 -4.87 7.43 -9.33
CA LEU A 165 -3.94 8.52 -9.61
C LEU A 165 -2.81 8.52 -8.59
N GLY A 166 -1.64 9.03 -9.00
CA GLY A 166 -0.48 9.17 -8.11
C GLY A 166 0.29 7.87 -7.88
N CYS A 167 0.19 6.89 -8.80
CA CYS A 167 0.94 5.64 -8.70
C CYS A 167 2.03 5.53 -9.76
N TYR A 168 1.70 5.04 -10.97
CA TYR A 168 2.68 4.87 -12.05
C TYR A 168 3.04 6.20 -12.72
N GLY A 169 2.03 6.92 -13.18
CA GLY A 169 2.19 8.22 -13.87
C GLY A 169 2.47 9.38 -12.92
N SER A 170 2.38 9.16 -11.61
CA SER A 170 2.54 10.19 -10.58
C SER A 170 1.63 11.41 -10.78
N ILE A 171 0.46 11.20 -11.41
CA ILE A 171 -0.51 12.26 -11.67
C ILE A 171 -1.19 12.66 -10.37
N GLN A 172 -1.08 13.93 -10.00
CA GLN A 172 -1.72 14.47 -8.82
C GLN A 172 -3.25 14.51 -9.00
N PRO A 173 -4.03 14.02 -8.04
CA PRO A 173 -5.46 14.23 -8.01
C PRO A 173 -5.79 15.72 -7.90
N THR A 174 -6.74 16.17 -8.73
CA THR A 174 -7.25 17.55 -8.73
C THR A 174 -8.77 17.56 -8.80
N PRO A 175 -9.44 18.65 -8.41
CA PRO A 175 -10.87 18.78 -8.62
C PRO A 175 -11.30 18.58 -10.08
N GLU A 176 -10.46 18.95 -11.03
CA GLU A 176 -10.74 18.84 -12.46
C GLU A 176 -10.73 17.38 -12.92
N ASN A 177 -9.65 16.59 -12.63
CA ASN A 177 -9.59 15.20 -13.08
C ASN A 177 -10.58 14.30 -12.33
N LEU A 178 -10.83 14.52 -11.03
CA LEU A 178 -11.90 13.80 -10.33
C LEU A 178 -13.30 14.27 -10.75
N GLY A 179 -13.45 15.53 -11.17
CA GLY A 179 -14.67 16.02 -11.82
C GLY A 179 -14.98 15.29 -13.13
N GLN A 180 -13.95 14.88 -13.90
CA GLN A 180 -14.15 14.03 -15.07
C GLN A 180 -14.70 12.65 -14.69
N LEU A 181 -14.20 12.03 -13.61
CA LEU A 181 -14.76 10.76 -13.11
C LEU A 181 -16.25 10.90 -12.75
N VAL A 182 -16.62 12.00 -12.08
CA VAL A 182 -18.01 12.29 -11.74
C VAL A 182 -18.86 12.43 -13.01
N HIS A 183 -18.32 13.06 -14.05
CA HIS A 183 -19.01 13.17 -15.33
C HIS A 183 -19.22 11.80 -16.00
N ILE A 184 -18.19 10.94 -16.00
CA ILE A 184 -18.29 9.55 -16.48
C ILE A 184 -19.35 8.79 -15.69
N ALA A 185 -19.34 8.88 -14.36
CA ALA A 185 -20.33 8.24 -13.50
C ALA A 185 -21.77 8.64 -13.88
N ARG A 186 -22.02 9.94 -14.08
CA ARG A 186 -23.34 10.45 -14.49
C ARG A 186 -23.77 9.92 -15.87
N ARG A 187 -22.85 9.88 -16.84
CA ARG A 187 -23.14 9.30 -18.17
C ARG A 187 -23.55 7.83 -18.07
N VAL A 188 -22.86 7.06 -17.23
CA VAL A 188 -23.21 5.65 -16.97
C VAL A 188 -24.58 5.57 -16.31
N GLU A 189 -24.83 6.31 -15.22
CA GLU A 189 -26.11 6.34 -14.49
C GLU A 189 -27.29 6.68 -15.40
N ASP A 190 -27.15 7.70 -16.25
CA ASP A 190 -28.18 8.13 -17.19
C ASP A 190 -28.49 7.03 -18.25
N THR A 191 -27.46 6.27 -18.67
CA THR A 191 -27.60 5.21 -19.67
C THR A 191 -28.24 3.93 -19.12
N ILE A 192 -27.87 3.57 -17.86
CA ILE A 192 -28.39 2.35 -17.19
C ILE A 192 -29.70 2.62 -16.43
N GLY A 193 -30.04 3.88 -16.19
CA GLY A 193 -31.29 4.29 -15.52
C GLY A 193 -31.28 4.13 -13.99
N ARG A 194 -30.11 4.02 -13.36
CA ARG A 194 -29.97 3.95 -11.89
C ARG A 194 -28.70 4.60 -11.39
N LYS A 195 -28.65 4.89 -10.10
CA LYS A 195 -27.44 5.37 -9.44
C LYS A 195 -26.41 4.27 -9.23
N LEU A 196 -25.13 4.63 -9.34
CA LEU A 196 -24.02 3.77 -8.98
C LEU A 196 -23.83 3.75 -7.46
N GLU A 197 -23.49 2.59 -6.92
CA GLU A 197 -23.16 2.42 -5.51
C GLU A 197 -21.83 3.11 -5.17
N ILE A 198 -20.84 2.99 -6.08
CA ILE A 198 -19.46 3.44 -5.88
C ILE A 198 -19.03 4.37 -7.01
N VAL A 199 -18.56 5.57 -6.63
CA VAL A 199 -17.74 6.46 -7.47
C VAL A 199 -16.42 6.66 -6.75
N SER A 200 -15.42 5.83 -7.10
CA SER A 200 -14.18 5.69 -6.34
C SER A 200 -13.10 6.64 -6.85
N GLY A 201 -12.86 7.72 -6.09
CA GLY A 201 -11.96 8.81 -6.44
C GLY A 201 -10.46 8.51 -6.28
N GLY A 202 -10.05 7.26 -6.05
CA GLY A 202 -8.64 6.91 -6.00
C GLY A 202 -8.15 6.41 -4.64
N ALA A 203 -6.90 6.68 -4.36
CA ALA A 203 -6.14 6.14 -3.23
C ALA A 203 -5.74 7.22 -2.21
N THR A 204 -4.67 6.99 -1.45
CA THR A 204 -4.09 7.94 -0.48
C THR A 204 -3.89 9.33 -1.07
N SER A 205 -3.40 9.43 -2.31
CA SER A 205 -3.16 10.69 -3.01
C SER A 205 -4.41 11.58 -3.05
N SER A 206 -5.59 10.99 -3.27
CA SER A 206 -6.85 11.72 -3.34
C SER A 206 -7.39 12.17 -1.97
N PHE A 207 -6.87 11.65 -0.87
CA PHE A 207 -7.25 12.09 0.47
C PHE A 207 -6.88 13.56 0.70
N THR A 208 -5.87 14.08 0.02
CA THR A 208 -5.50 15.50 0.07
C THR A 208 -6.66 16.42 -0.28
N LEU A 209 -7.48 16.06 -1.29
CA LEU A 209 -8.66 16.84 -1.68
C LEU A 209 -9.77 16.80 -0.60
N VAL A 210 -9.88 15.70 0.12
CA VAL A 210 -10.79 15.59 1.27
C VAL A 210 -10.32 16.51 2.39
N HIS A 211 -9.03 16.47 2.70
CA HIS A 211 -8.39 17.30 3.72
C HIS A 211 -8.60 18.80 3.44
N TRP A 212 -8.32 19.25 2.22
CA TRP A 212 -8.48 20.63 1.81
C TRP A 212 -9.92 21.06 1.50
N GLY A 213 -10.88 20.13 1.54
CA GLY A 213 -12.28 20.42 1.26
C GLY A 213 -12.58 20.75 -0.20
N THR A 214 -11.75 20.26 -1.11
CA THR A 214 -11.86 20.49 -2.57
C THR A 214 -12.27 19.25 -3.36
N MET A 215 -12.61 18.14 -2.69
CA MET A 215 -13.11 16.94 -3.33
C MET A 215 -14.42 17.21 -4.09
N PRO A 216 -14.52 16.86 -5.38
CA PRO A 216 -15.75 17.07 -6.15
C PRO A 216 -16.94 16.32 -5.56
N GLU A 217 -18.10 16.98 -5.58
CA GLU A 217 -19.36 16.35 -5.20
C GLU A 217 -19.69 15.21 -6.18
N GLY A 218 -20.04 14.04 -5.63
CA GLY A 218 -20.30 12.81 -6.38
C GLY A 218 -19.25 11.73 -6.19
N ILE A 219 -18.03 12.09 -5.71
CA ILE A 219 -17.08 11.09 -5.20
C ILE A 219 -17.57 10.63 -3.83
N ASN A 220 -17.81 9.32 -3.67
CA ASN A 220 -18.36 8.74 -2.44
C ASN A 220 -17.52 7.62 -1.84
N HIS A 221 -16.34 7.33 -2.44
CA HIS A 221 -15.50 6.21 -2.02
C HIS A 221 -14.01 6.49 -2.27
N LEU A 222 -13.13 6.14 -1.31
CA LEU A 222 -11.67 6.16 -1.43
C LEU A 222 -11.05 4.86 -0.91
N ARG A 223 -9.94 4.44 -1.52
CA ARG A 223 -9.17 3.23 -1.17
C ARG A 223 -7.85 3.66 -0.54
N ILE A 224 -7.81 3.77 0.79
CA ILE A 224 -6.67 4.38 1.51
C ILE A 224 -5.88 3.32 2.25
N GLY A 225 -4.56 3.32 2.06
CA GLY A 225 -3.63 2.43 2.75
C GLY A 225 -2.43 3.17 3.31
N GLU A 226 -1.51 3.60 2.48
CA GLU A 226 -0.23 4.20 2.88
C GLU A 226 -0.40 5.41 3.79
N GLY A 227 -1.26 6.35 3.45
CA GLY A 227 -1.51 7.55 4.26
C GLY A 227 -2.06 7.26 5.66
N ILE A 228 -2.59 6.06 5.90
CA ILE A 228 -2.98 5.59 7.23
C ILE A 228 -1.86 4.79 7.89
N LEU A 229 -1.24 3.86 7.16
CA LEU A 229 -0.30 2.89 7.71
C LEU A 229 1.04 3.51 8.11
N VAL A 230 1.53 4.46 7.32
CA VAL A 230 2.83 5.12 7.55
C VAL A 230 2.76 6.65 7.48
N ALA A 231 1.79 7.23 6.76
CA ALA A 231 1.51 8.67 6.64
C ALA A 231 2.72 9.54 6.22
N LYS A 232 3.81 8.93 5.77
CA LYS A 232 5.07 9.63 5.48
C LYS A 232 5.08 10.22 4.08
N ASP A 233 4.43 9.55 3.13
CA ASP A 233 4.26 9.99 1.76
C ASP A 233 3.61 11.38 1.68
N LEU A 234 2.51 11.60 2.38
CA LEU A 234 1.80 12.87 2.39
C LEU A 234 2.61 14.00 3.02
N GLN A 235 3.21 13.75 4.19
CA GLN A 235 3.89 14.79 4.96
C GLN A 235 5.31 15.09 4.46
N VAL A 236 6.07 14.07 4.06
CA VAL A 236 7.48 14.22 3.68
C VAL A 236 7.64 14.30 2.17
N ASP A 237 7.15 13.28 1.44
CA ASP A 237 7.41 13.18 0.01
C ASP A 237 6.59 14.20 -0.79
N TRP A 238 5.37 14.49 -0.35
CA TRP A 238 4.51 15.52 -0.95
C TRP A 238 4.64 16.89 -0.26
N GLY A 239 5.27 16.95 0.91
CA GLY A 239 5.50 18.19 1.64
C GLY A 239 4.21 18.85 2.20
N ILE A 240 3.21 18.05 2.53
CA ILE A 240 1.93 18.54 3.06
C ILE A 240 2.03 18.65 4.59
N HIS A 241 2.54 19.78 5.06
CA HIS A 241 2.87 19.98 6.48
C HIS A 241 1.66 20.24 7.39
N ASP A 242 0.48 20.51 6.84
CA ASP A 242 -0.77 20.69 7.60
C ASP A 242 -1.49 19.36 7.91
N MET A 243 -0.88 18.23 7.55
CA MET A 243 -1.29 16.87 7.93
C MET A 243 -0.48 16.30 9.10
N ASP A 244 0.17 17.13 9.92
CA ASP A 244 1.00 16.74 11.06
C ASP A 244 0.23 16.08 12.22
N TYR A 245 -1.10 16.09 12.16
CA TYR A 245 -1.97 15.31 13.04
C TYR A 245 -1.88 13.80 12.78
N LEU A 246 -1.40 13.36 11.61
CA LEU A 246 -1.17 11.95 11.31
C LEU A 246 0.21 11.51 11.82
N ARG A 247 0.24 10.35 12.45
CA ARG A 247 1.45 9.74 13.03
C ARG A 247 2.27 9.02 11.97
N MET A 248 3.52 9.43 11.78
CA MET A 248 4.48 8.75 10.89
C MET A 248 5.23 7.61 11.57
N ASP A 249 5.04 7.43 12.87
CA ASP A 249 5.76 6.47 13.71
C ASP A 249 4.87 5.29 14.18
N CYS A 250 3.85 4.95 13.36
CA CYS A 250 2.99 3.80 13.61
C CYS A 250 3.73 2.47 13.58
N MET A 251 4.84 2.42 12.85
CA MET A 251 5.66 1.23 12.70
C MET A 251 7.13 1.55 12.94
N THR A 252 7.86 0.55 13.48
CA THR A 252 9.31 0.62 13.69
C THR A 252 9.91 -0.70 13.24
N LEU A 253 10.92 -0.63 12.39
CA LEU A 253 11.70 -1.81 12.01
C LEU A 253 12.95 -1.88 12.90
N ARG A 254 13.22 -3.04 13.49
CA ARG A 254 14.28 -3.24 14.49
C ARG A 254 15.21 -4.36 14.08
N ALA A 255 16.50 -4.10 14.15
CA ALA A 255 17.52 -5.10 13.87
C ALA A 255 18.63 -5.07 14.93
N GLN A 256 19.26 -6.23 15.15
CA GLN A 256 20.36 -6.35 16.12
C GLN A 256 21.71 -6.16 15.44
N ILE A 257 22.61 -5.43 16.08
CA ILE A 257 24.00 -5.28 15.68
C ILE A 257 24.74 -6.58 15.96
N VAL A 258 25.41 -7.12 14.94
CA VAL A 258 26.15 -8.38 14.99
C VAL A 258 27.67 -8.18 14.91
N GLU A 259 28.14 -7.02 14.44
CA GLU A 259 29.57 -6.67 14.41
C GLU A 259 29.76 -5.16 14.57
N VAL A 260 30.82 -4.76 15.27
CA VAL A 260 31.30 -3.36 15.30
C VAL A 260 32.84 -3.39 15.18
N LYS A 261 33.38 -2.73 14.13
CA LYS A 261 34.84 -2.69 13.87
C LYS A 261 35.26 -1.42 13.15
N ASN A 262 36.51 -1.05 13.31
CA ASN A 262 37.16 -0.04 12.49
C ASN A 262 37.58 -0.64 11.14
N LYS A 263 37.10 -0.07 10.03
CA LYS A 263 37.38 -0.53 8.68
C LYS A 263 37.64 0.63 7.75
N PRO A 264 38.41 0.44 6.65
CA PRO A 264 38.49 1.43 5.57
C PRO A 264 37.09 1.70 4.97
N THR A 265 36.83 2.93 4.59
CA THR A 265 35.59 3.32 3.91
C THR A 265 35.60 2.94 2.44
N HIS A 266 36.76 2.84 1.84
CA HIS A 266 36.93 2.35 0.48
C HIS A 266 37.36 0.88 0.48
N PRO A 267 36.68 -0.01 -0.29
CA PRO A 267 37.09 -1.42 -0.42
C PRO A 267 38.52 -1.53 -0.99
N VAL A 268 39.22 -2.58 -0.54
CA VAL A 268 40.62 -2.80 -0.93
C VAL A 268 40.66 -3.91 -1.97
N GLY A 269 41.10 -3.57 -3.21
CA GLY A 269 41.22 -4.49 -4.35
C GLY A 269 40.44 -4.02 -5.58
N PRO A 270 40.49 -4.78 -6.69
CA PRO A 270 39.73 -4.46 -7.90
C PRO A 270 38.21 -4.51 -7.65
N ILE A 271 37.53 -3.41 -7.94
CA ILE A 271 36.08 -3.31 -7.79
C ILE A 271 35.41 -3.78 -9.09
N MET A 272 34.48 -4.71 -8.96
CA MET A 272 33.67 -5.27 -10.03
C MET A 272 32.18 -4.88 -9.86
N VAL A 273 31.26 -5.71 -10.32
CA VAL A 273 29.83 -5.62 -10.03
C VAL A 273 29.49 -6.34 -8.73
N ASP A 274 28.53 -5.79 -7.97
CA ASP A 274 27.99 -6.46 -6.79
C ASP A 274 27.03 -7.62 -7.17
N CYS A 275 26.55 -8.35 -6.18
CA CYS A 275 25.61 -9.46 -6.39
C CYS A 275 24.22 -9.02 -6.89
N PHE A 276 23.94 -7.73 -6.95
CA PHE A 276 22.71 -7.14 -7.50
C PHE A 276 22.95 -6.44 -8.84
N CYS A 277 24.08 -6.74 -9.51
CA CYS A 277 24.49 -6.20 -10.79
C CYS A 277 24.73 -4.66 -10.80
N ASN A 278 24.94 -4.04 -9.62
CA ASN A 278 25.32 -2.64 -9.55
C ASN A 278 26.83 -2.47 -9.66
N ARG A 279 27.26 -1.29 -10.10
CA ARG A 279 28.66 -0.83 -10.06
C ARG A 279 28.77 0.23 -8.97
N PRO A 280 29.02 -0.17 -7.70
CA PRO A 280 29.06 0.79 -6.61
C PRO A 280 30.29 1.70 -6.69
N THR A 281 30.12 2.92 -6.24
CA THR A 281 31.19 3.87 -6.00
C THR A 281 31.33 4.11 -4.50
N TYR A 282 32.56 4.31 -4.03
CA TYR A 282 32.83 4.50 -2.61
C TYR A 282 33.67 5.77 -2.43
N GLU A 283 33.29 6.57 -1.43
CA GLU A 283 34.09 7.71 -0.99
C GLU A 283 35.14 7.20 0.02
N ASP A 284 36.41 7.55 -0.21
CA ASP A 284 37.48 7.26 0.76
C ASP A 284 37.54 8.36 1.81
N ARG A 285 37.05 8.02 3.02
CA ARG A 285 37.10 8.86 4.21
C ARG A 285 38.07 8.30 5.28
N GLY A 286 38.98 7.40 4.86
CA GLY A 286 39.91 6.74 5.75
C GLY A 286 39.27 5.60 6.56
N ILE A 287 39.80 5.38 7.75
CA ILE A 287 39.26 4.35 8.67
C ILE A 287 38.16 4.96 9.51
N ARG A 288 36.99 4.32 9.51
CA ARG A 288 35.82 4.71 10.31
C ARG A 288 35.25 3.50 11.03
N ARG A 289 34.57 3.76 12.13
CA ARG A 289 33.86 2.72 12.87
C ARG A 289 32.59 2.32 12.13
N ARG A 290 32.48 1.04 11.81
CA ARG A 290 31.32 0.45 11.12
C ARG A 290 30.67 -0.59 11.98
N ALA A 291 29.34 -0.68 11.87
CA ALA A 291 28.55 -1.77 12.43
C ALA A 291 27.90 -2.57 11.30
N ILE A 292 27.56 -3.81 11.60
CA ILE A 292 26.70 -4.65 10.76
C ILE A 292 25.45 -4.98 11.57
N ALA A 293 24.28 -4.70 11.01
CA ALA A 293 23.01 -5.13 11.54
C ALA A 293 22.48 -6.36 10.77
N GLY A 294 21.85 -7.29 11.50
CA GLY A 294 21.27 -8.51 10.95
C GLY A 294 19.94 -8.26 10.27
N ILE A 295 19.96 -7.49 9.18
CA ILE A 295 18.85 -7.18 8.29
C ILE A 295 19.43 -6.82 6.92
N GLY A 296 18.80 -7.24 5.83
CA GLY A 296 19.33 -7.00 4.51
C GLY A 296 18.27 -6.74 3.44
N ARG A 297 18.71 -6.70 2.18
CA ARG A 297 17.81 -6.43 1.03
C ARG A 297 16.67 -7.43 0.93
N ALA A 298 16.89 -8.69 1.35
CA ALA A 298 15.84 -9.70 1.37
C ALA A 298 14.66 -9.30 2.28
N ASP A 299 14.93 -8.53 3.33
CA ASP A 299 13.93 -8.15 4.32
C ASP A 299 13.23 -6.83 3.99
N VAL A 300 13.90 -5.92 3.27
CA VAL A 300 13.43 -4.52 3.10
C VAL A 300 13.38 -4.02 1.66
N GLY A 301 13.80 -4.84 0.69
CA GLY A 301 13.84 -4.50 -0.73
C GLY A 301 15.07 -3.65 -1.09
N ASP A 302 15.12 -2.40 -0.70
CA ASP A 302 16.31 -1.55 -0.87
C ASP A 302 16.88 -1.11 0.47
N ILE A 303 18.12 -1.53 0.71
CA ILE A 303 18.82 -1.25 1.97
C ILE A 303 19.10 0.25 2.18
N MET A 304 19.25 1.01 1.09
CA MET A 304 19.48 2.45 1.16
C MET A 304 18.24 3.25 1.59
N MET A 305 17.08 2.59 1.61
CA MET A 305 15.82 3.16 2.09
C MET A 305 15.60 2.95 3.59
N LEU A 306 16.58 2.38 4.30
CA LEU A 306 16.57 2.32 5.76
C LEU A 306 17.08 3.63 6.35
N HIS A 307 16.29 4.20 7.26
CA HIS A 307 16.62 5.44 7.96
C HIS A 307 16.78 5.14 9.47
N PRO A 308 18.04 4.98 9.95
CA PRO A 308 18.30 4.77 11.39
C PRO A 308 17.81 5.98 12.19
N ARG A 309 17.17 5.72 13.35
CA ARG A 309 16.74 6.79 14.27
C ARG A 309 17.89 7.27 15.18
N THR A 310 18.97 6.50 15.29
CA THR A 310 20.12 6.86 16.11
C THR A 310 20.89 8.02 15.48
N PRO A 311 21.06 9.16 16.18
CA PRO A 311 21.83 10.28 15.66
C PRO A 311 23.28 9.88 15.35
N GLY A 312 23.80 10.37 14.22
CA GLY A 312 25.16 10.07 13.77
C GLY A 312 25.31 8.71 13.07
N MET A 313 24.27 7.88 13.04
CA MET A 313 24.27 6.60 12.32
C MET A 313 23.77 6.78 10.88
N THR A 314 24.50 6.21 9.91
CA THR A 314 24.09 6.24 8.51
C THR A 314 24.24 4.87 7.85
N VAL A 315 23.31 4.54 6.92
CA VAL A 315 23.42 3.34 6.08
C VAL A 315 24.43 3.62 4.97
N VAL A 316 25.43 2.76 4.81
CA VAL A 316 26.44 2.90 3.76
C VAL A 316 26.35 1.81 2.69
N GLY A 317 25.53 0.80 2.90
CA GLY A 317 25.30 -0.29 1.96
C GLY A 317 24.83 -1.56 2.63
N GLY A 318 24.79 -2.66 1.89
CA GLY A 318 24.41 -3.95 2.45
C GLY A 318 24.40 -5.07 1.43
N SER A 319 24.14 -6.26 1.92
CA SER A 319 23.93 -7.48 1.13
C SER A 319 22.49 -7.98 1.26
N SER A 320 22.22 -9.20 0.86
CA SER A 320 20.92 -9.85 1.07
C SER A 320 20.51 -9.86 2.55
N ASP A 321 21.46 -10.08 3.48
CA ASP A 321 21.18 -10.38 4.87
C ASP A 321 21.87 -9.44 5.87
N HIS A 322 22.66 -8.46 5.39
CA HIS A 322 23.44 -7.54 6.21
C HIS A 322 23.23 -6.09 5.79
N CYS A 323 22.96 -5.23 6.76
CA CYS A 323 23.03 -3.78 6.63
C CYS A 323 24.34 -3.27 7.21
N ILE A 324 25.10 -2.52 6.41
CA ILE A 324 26.36 -1.91 6.82
C ILE A 324 26.08 -0.47 7.23
N LEU A 325 26.45 -0.13 8.47
CA LEU A 325 26.22 1.17 9.10
C LEU A 325 27.57 1.86 9.37
N ASP A 326 27.66 3.15 9.07
CA ASP A 326 28.70 4.02 9.63
C ASP A 326 28.19 4.53 10.98
N VAL A 327 28.97 4.32 12.02
CA VAL A 327 28.63 4.64 13.41
C VAL A 327 29.71 5.48 14.10
N GLU A 328 30.63 6.06 13.33
CA GLU A 328 31.74 6.88 13.86
C GLU A 328 31.24 8.07 14.67
N ASP A 329 30.16 8.68 14.19
CA ASP A 329 29.62 9.92 14.76
C ASP A 329 28.51 9.66 15.81
N CYS A 330 28.33 8.39 16.22
CA CYS A 330 27.35 8.02 17.25
C CYS A 330 27.93 8.23 18.67
N ASP A 331 27.11 8.84 19.53
CA ASP A 331 27.44 8.99 20.97
C ASP A 331 26.20 8.63 21.83
N PRO A 332 26.23 7.53 22.61
CA PRO A 332 27.30 6.54 22.66
C PRO A 332 27.42 5.71 21.36
N CYS A 333 28.66 5.25 21.11
CA CYS A 333 28.89 4.31 20.01
C CYS A 333 28.19 2.97 20.30
N PRO A 334 27.39 2.45 19.36
CA PRO A 334 26.70 1.17 19.56
C PRO A 334 27.66 -0.01 19.67
N GLN A 335 27.21 -1.08 20.32
CA GLN A 335 27.91 -2.30 20.55
C GLN A 335 27.22 -3.52 19.94
N VAL A 336 27.94 -4.63 19.85
CA VAL A 336 27.35 -5.91 19.44
C VAL A 336 26.27 -6.32 20.44
N GLY A 337 25.11 -6.65 19.95
CA GLY A 337 23.93 -6.97 20.75
C GLY A 337 22.92 -5.83 20.85
N ASP A 338 23.33 -4.59 20.61
CA ASP A 338 22.43 -3.43 20.61
C ASP A 338 21.41 -3.52 19.48
N ILE A 339 20.27 -2.87 19.69
CA ILE A 339 19.17 -2.84 18.72
C ILE A 339 19.16 -1.47 18.05
N VAL A 340 19.10 -1.50 16.71
CA VAL A 340 18.89 -0.31 15.89
C VAL A 340 17.43 -0.23 15.50
N ASP A 341 16.83 0.93 15.74
CA ASP A 341 15.49 1.29 15.30
C ASP A 341 15.58 2.06 13.98
N PHE A 342 14.80 1.64 12.99
CA PHE A 342 14.68 2.31 11.70
C PHE A 342 13.25 2.82 11.48
N ASP A 343 13.13 3.96 10.82
CA ASP A 343 11.86 4.44 10.32
C ASP A 343 11.34 3.50 9.22
N VAL A 344 10.03 3.35 9.19
CA VAL A 344 9.35 2.53 8.19
C VAL A 344 8.75 3.46 7.13
N ILE A 345 9.03 3.14 5.87
CA ILE A 345 8.40 3.73 4.69
C ILE A 345 7.62 2.66 3.95
N TYR A 346 6.84 3.04 2.93
CA TYR A 346 6.00 2.09 2.19
C TYR A 346 6.77 0.87 1.67
N LEU A 347 7.94 1.09 1.05
CA LEU A 347 8.76 0.00 0.50
C LEU A 347 9.21 -0.98 1.59
N THR A 348 9.78 -0.47 2.69
CA THR A 348 10.30 -1.32 3.77
C THR A 348 9.18 -2.04 4.51
N MET A 349 8.00 -1.40 4.69
CA MET A 349 6.80 -2.05 5.22
C MET A 349 6.34 -3.20 4.34
N LEU A 350 6.25 -2.97 3.02
CA LEU A 350 5.77 -3.95 2.06
C LEU A 350 6.60 -5.23 2.08
N TYR A 351 7.94 -5.10 2.14
CA TYR A 351 8.84 -6.23 2.20
C TYR A 351 8.86 -6.88 3.58
N ALA A 352 9.12 -6.11 4.64
CA ALA A 352 9.27 -6.64 5.99
C ALA A 352 8.02 -7.37 6.48
N SER A 353 6.81 -6.86 6.18
CA SER A 353 5.57 -7.53 6.58
C SER A 353 5.26 -8.81 5.81
N ALA A 354 5.89 -9.01 4.65
CA ALA A 354 5.69 -10.20 3.80
C ALA A 354 6.68 -11.34 4.11
N ARG A 355 7.75 -11.06 4.86
CA ARG A 355 8.82 -12.03 5.10
C ARG A 355 8.52 -12.89 6.33
N GLU A 356 8.64 -14.20 6.16
CA GLU A 356 8.58 -15.16 7.29
C GLU A 356 9.76 -15.00 8.26
N ASP A 357 10.87 -14.43 7.77
CA ASP A 357 12.08 -14.19 8.54
C ASP A 357 12.05 -12.92 9.38
N VAL A 358 11.10 -12.03 9.13
CA VAL A 358 10.85 -10.82 9.93
C VAL A 358 9.69 -11.07 10.89
N THR A 359 9.94 -10.96 12.18
CA THR A 359 8.90 -11.13 13.19
C THR A 359 7.99 -9.89 13.23
N VAL A 360 6.69 -10.05 13.04
CA VAL A 360 5.73 -8.96 13.25
C VAL A 360 5.25 -8.97 14.70
N LYS A 361 5.36 -7.82 15.38
CA LYS A 361 4.90 -7.62 16.76
C LYS A 361 3.95 -6.44 16.84
N PHE A 362 2.83 -6.65 17.49
CA PHE A 362 1.92 -5.57 17.87
C PHE A 362 2.20 -5.15 19.30
N VAL A 363 2.36 -3.84 19.50
CA VAL A 363 2.65 -3.24 20.79
C VAL A 363 1.57 -2.22 21.16
N ASP A 364 1.39 -1.96 22.50
CA ASP A 364 0.42 -1.04 23.17
C ASP A 364 -1.07 -1.19 22.83
#